data_6ed0130a5ad995ec072609f1845eb0a8
#
_entry.id   6ed0130a5ad995ec072609f1845eb0a8
#
_cell.length_a   1.000
_cell.length_b   1.000
_cell.length_c   1.000
_cell.angle_alpha   90.00
_cell.angle_beta   90.00
_cell.angle_gamma   90.00
#
_symmetry.space_group_name_H-M   'P 1'
#
loop_
_entity.id
_entity.type
_entity.pdbx_description
1 polymer ?
#
loop_
_entity_poly.entity_id
_entity_poly.type
_entity_poly.pdbx_seq_one_letter_code
_entity_poly.pdbx_strand_id
1 'polypeptide(L)'
;METPDLETSGEEYATRFSGNAGRYFLEIQERAVIDLLKRVPGRTVLDVGGAHGQIAIPLRREGYEVTVLGSSTACHRNLAKRLGREAVIRFVAGDLLNLPFRAGSFDFVVSFRLLPHVDRWKRLIEELARVARFGVVVDFPTIGSVNLFSPFLFRLKRRIERNTRPYTLFTEGSVRKAFHRAGYDNIATKGQFLFPMALHRWTGMNRVLVALEGVSRGSGVTDRIGSPVILLAARNGIPSGGGDR
;
A
#
# COMPACT_ATOMS: atom_id res chain seq x y z
N MET A 1 2.59 20.91 -6.50
CA MET A 1 2.94 19.50 -6.64
C MET A 1 3.18 18.93 -5.24
N GLU A 2 2.49 17.87 -4.84
CA GLU A 2 2.74 17.19 -3.58
C GLU A 2 3.80 16.12 -3.80
N THR A 3 4.79 16.03 -2.91
CA THR A 3 5.93 15.11 -3.05
C THR A 3 6.16 14.25 -1.79
N PRO A 4 5.10 13.62 -1.23
CA PRO A 4 5.20 12.86 0.01
C PRO A 4 6.12 11.63 -0.11
N ASP A 5 6.28 11.09 -1.30
CA ASP A 5 7.14 9.95 -1.61
C ASP A 5 8.64 10.29 -1.52
N LEU A 6 9.04 11.54 -1.68
CA LEU A 6 10.42 11.96 -1.42
C LEU A 6 10.80 11.74 0.04
N GLU A 7 9.89 12.07 0.94
CA GLU A 7 10.14 11.94 2.37
C GLU A 7 10.01 10.49 2.83
N THR A 8 9.06 9.75 2.27
CA THR A 8 8.89 8.31 2.57
C THR A 8 9.91 7.45 1.84
N SER A 9 10.69 8.00 0.90
CA SER A 9 11.78 7.30 0.22
C SER A 9 13.14 7.38 0.94
N GLY A 10 13.24 8.12 2.05
CA GLY A 10 14.49 8.29 2.82
C GLY A 10 14.96 7.01 3.51
N GLU A 11 16.27 6.96 3.82
CA GLU A 11 16.88 5.82 4.54
C GLU A 11 16.26 5.63 5.93
N GLU A 12 15.94 6.71 6.63
CA GLU A 12 15.25 6.69 7.93
C GLU A 12 13.88 5.97 7.84
N TYR A 13 13.13 6.18 6.77
CA TYR A 13 11.88 5.46 6.56
C TYR A 13 12.12 3.98 6.24
N ALA A 14 13.18 3.66 5.50
CA ALA A 14 13.57 2.29 5.18
C ALA A 14 13.91 1.48 6.45
N THR A 15 14.51 2.10 7.46
CA THR A 15 14.84 1.43 8.74
C THR A 15 13.60 0.93 9.47
N ARG A 16 12.42 1.53 9.25
CA ARG A 16 11.15 1.06 9.82
C ARG A 16 10.77 -0.33 9.35
N PHE A 17 11.30 -0.77 8.20
CA PHE A 17 11.07 -2.09 7.61
C PHE A 17 12.33 -2.96 7.64
N SER A 18 13.32 -2.61 8.46
CA SER A 18 14.49 -3.44 8.70
C SER A 18 14.25 -4.49 9.79
N GLY A 19 15.15 -5.46 9.89
CA GLY A 19 15.08 -6.54 10.88
C GLY A 19 13.97 -7.55 10.61
N ASN A 20 13.76 -8.44 11.57
CA ASN A 20 12.80 -9.56 11.44
C ASN A 20 11.35 -9.07 11.35
N ALA A 21 10.97 -8.09 12.18
CA ALA A 21 9.61 -7.53 12.18
C ALA A 21 9.33 -6.83 10.84
N GLY A 22 10.27 -6.04 10.32
CA GLY A 22 10.10 -5.37 9.04
C GLY A 22 9.93 -6.35 7.89
N ARG A 23 10.75 -7.41 7.82
CA ARG A 23 10.60 -8.48 6.82
C ARG A 23 9.23 -9.16 6.89
N TYR A 24 8.80 -9.56 8.08
CA TYR A 24 7.50 -10.18 8.29
C TYR A 24 6.34 -9.29 7.78
N PHE A 25 6.38 -7.99 8.04
CA PHE A 25 5.35 -7.05 7.56
C PHE A 25 5.35 -6.96 6.04
N LEU A 26 6.52 -6.89 5.41
CA LEU A 26 6.63 -6.82 3.96
C LEU A 26 6.15 -8.12 3.30
N GLU A 27 6.48 -9.29 3.86
CA GLU A 27 6.01 -10.59 3.35
C GLU A 27 4.48 -10.73 3.40
N ILE A 28 3.84 -10.28 4.50
CA ILE A 28 2.38 -10.29 4.61
C ILE A 28 1.75 -9.37 3.57
N GLN A 29 2.31 -8.16 3.40
CA GLN A 29 1.84 -7.19 2.42
C GLN A 29 2.00 -7.72 0.99
N GLU A 30 3.16 -8.26 0.66
CA GLU A 30 3.49 -8.87 -0.63
C GLU A 30 2.49 -9.97 -1.00
N ARG A 31 2.29 -10.96 -0.11
CA ARG A 31 1.34 -12.05 -0.34
C ARG A 31 -0.07 -11.53 -0.57
N ALA A 32 -0.52 -10.58 0.26
CA ALA A 32 -1.87 -10.03 0.12
C ALA A 32 -2.07 -9.31 -1.22
N VAL A 33 -1.07 -8.56 -1.71
CA VAL A 33 -1.13 -7.89 -3.01
C VAL A 33 -1.16 -8.88 -4.15
N ILE A 34 -0.25 -9.88 -4.14
CA ILE A 34 -0.16 -10.91 -5.17
C ILE A 34 -1.47 -11.69 -5.25
N ASP A 35 -2.03 -12.11 -4.10
CA ASP A 35 -3.31 -12.82 -4.03
C ASP A 35 -4.47 -11.99 -4.60
N LEU A 36 -4.49 -10.67 -4.36
CA LEU A 36 -5.51 -9.79 -4.91
C LEU A 36 -5.35 -9.61 -6.42
N LEU A 37 -4.14 -9.41 -6.91
CA LEU A 37 -3.89 -9.21 -8.34
C LEU A 37 -4.15 -10.47 -9.16
N LYS A 38 -3.86 -11.67 -8.62
CA LYS A 38 -4.15 -12.95 -9.30
C LYS A 38 -5.63 -13.20 -9.56
N ARG A 39 -6.53 -12.47 -8.90
CA ARG A 39 -7.99 -12.57 -9.12
C ARG A 39 -8.48 -11.85 -10.39
N VAL A 40 -7.63 -11.03 -10.99
CA VAL A 40 -7.97 -10.16 -12.10
C VAL A 40 -6.96 -10.40 -13.22
N PRO A 41 -7.37 -10.57 -14.50
CA PRO A 41 -6.45 -10.75 -15.59
C PRO A 41 -5.63 -9.49 -15.85
N GLY A 42 -4.33 -9.63 -16.10
CA GLY A 42 -3.46 -8.50 -16.45
C GLY A 42 -2.00 -8.80 -16.12
N ARG A 43 -1.10 -8.02 -16.72
CA ARG A 43 0.35 -8.17 -16.56
C ARG A 43 1.09 -6.86 -16.30
N THR A 44 0.54 -5.74 -16.75
CA THR A 44 1.21 -4.45 -16.63
C THR A 44 0.79 -3.74 -15.34
N VAL A 45 1.75 -3.33 -14.53
CA VAL A 45 1.52 -2.68 -13.23
C VAL A 45 2.26 -1.35 -13.15
N LEU A 46 1.54 -0.30 -12.73
CA LEU A 46 2.15 0.96 -12.31
C LEU A 46 2.18 1.02 -10.78
N ASP A 47 3.38 1.14 -10.19
CA ASP A 47 3.58 1.36 -8.75
C ASP A 47 3.81 2.86 -8.50
N VAL A 48 2.80 3.54 -7.95
CA VAL A 48 2.80 4.99 -7.70
C VAL A 48 3.31 5.28 -6.30
N GLY A 49 4.42 6.02 -6.20
CA GLY A 49 5.13 6.27 -4.94
C GLY A 49 6.02 5.10 -4.50
N GLY A 50 6.25 4.09 -5.36
CA GLY A 50 6.96 2.85 -5.07
C GLY A 50 8.48 2.96 -5.00
N ALA A 51 9.04 4.11 -4.63
CA ALA A 51 10.48 4.41 -4.67
C ALA A 51 11.38 3.43 -3.90
N HIS A 52 10.84 2.66 -2.96
CA HIS A 52 11.57 1.61 -2.24
C HIS A 52 11.55 0.24 -2.92
N GLY A 53 10.78 0.07 -4.00
CA GLY A 53 10.64 -1.21 -4.68
C GLY A 53 10.00 -2.32 -3.86
N GLN A 54 9.37 -1.99 -2.71
CA GLN A 54 8.86 -3.00 -1.77
C GLN A 54 7.69 -3.81 -2.33
N ILE A 55 6.96 -3.26 -3.31
CA ILE A 55 5.92 -3.95 -4.05
C ILE A 55 6.39 -4.23 -5.49
N ALA A 56 7.09 -3.29 -6.12
CA ALA A 56 7.58 -3.43 -7.49
C ALA A 56 8.48 -4.67 -7.68
N ILE A 57 9.42 -4.91 -6.75
CA ILE A 57 10.36 -6.04 -6.86
C ILE A 57 9.64 -7.39 -6.74
N PRO A 58 8.80 -7.65 -5.72
CA PRO A 58 8.00 -8.87 -5.64
C PRO A 58 7.11 -9.09 -6.86
N LEU A 59 6.40 -8.07 -7.33
CA LEU A 59 5.55 -8.19 -8.51
C LEU A 59 6.36 -8.53 -9.76
N ARG A 60 7.55 -7.97 -9.90
CA ARG A 60 8.45 -8.32 -11.01
C ARG A 60 8.87 -9.79 -10.96
N ARG A 61 9.13 -10.33 -9.76
CA ARG A 61 9.45 -11.76 -9.56
C ARG A 61 8.28 -12.68 -9.91
N GLU A 62 7.06 -12.23 -9.68
CA GLU A 62 5.82 -12.94 -10.08
C GLU A 62 5.48 -12.80 -11.57
N GLY A 63 6.35 -12.16 -12.37
CA GLY A 63 6.21 -12.05 -13.81
C GLY A 63 5.40 -10.86 -14.32
N TYR A 64 5.06 -9.90 -13.44
CA TYR A 64 4.44 -8.65 -13.88
C TYR A 64 5.44 -7.71 -14.55
N GLU A 65 4.98 -6.94 -15.53
CA GLU A 65 5.71 -5.83 -16.13
C GLU A 65 5.47 -4.58 -15.30
N VAL A 66 6.48 -4.21 -14.49
CA VAL A 66 6.31 -3.13 -13.50
C VAL A 66 6.98 -1.85 -13.98
N THR A 67 6.22 -0.75 -13.92
CA THR A 67 6.74 0.62 -14.01
C THR A 67 6.55 1.28 -12.65
N VAL A 68 7.59 1.97 -12.16
CA VAL A 68 7.50 2.77 -10.91
C VAL A 68 7.41 4.23 -11.28
N LEU A 69 6.47 4.95 -10.66
CA LEU A 69 6.39 6.40 -10.74
C LEU A 69 6.71 7.01 -9.37
N GLY A 70 7.62 7.96 -9.36
CA GLY A 70 7.93 8.79 -8.21
C GLY A 70 7.82 10.28 -8.55
N SER A 71 7.62 11.13 -7.53
CA SER A 71 7.51 12.59 -7.74
C SER A 71 8.80 13.26 -8.21
N SER A 72 9.96 12.57 -8.06
CA SER A 72 11.26 13.10 -8.42
C SER A 72 12.22 11.98 -8.87
N THR A 73 13.21 12.34 -9.68
CA THR A 73 14.34 11.47 -10.03
C THR A 73 15.17 11.03 -8.81
N ALA A 74 15.09 11.76 -7.69
CA ALA A 74 15.72 11.35 -6.44
C ALA A 74 15.15 10.00 -5.92
N CYS A 75 13.87 9.72 -6.16
CA CYS A 75 13.23 8.45 -5.83
C CYS A 75 13.84 7.27 -6.59
N HIS A 76 14.27 7.50 -7.84
CA HIS A 76 14.93 6.47 -8.66
C HIS A 76 16.23 5.95 -8.04
N ARG A 77 17.03 6.82 -7.41
CA ARG A 77 18.30 6.40 -6.81
C ARG A 77 18.10 5.38 -5.69
N ASN A 78 17.04 5.51 -4.92
CA ASN A 78 16.70 4.57 -3.83
C ASN A 78 16.23 3.22 -4.39
N LEU A 79 15.42 3.25 -5.46
CA LEU A 79 14.99 2.05 -6.17
C LEU A 79 16.20 1.33 -6.77
N ALA A 80 17.08 2.04 -7.48
CA ALA A 80 18.26 1.47 -8.14
C ALA A 80 19.22 0.78 -7.15
N LYS A 81 19.43 1.37 -5.95
CA LYS A 81 20.25 0.75 -4.90
C LYS A 81 19.73 -0.63 -4.47
N ARG A 82 18.41 -0.87 -4.55
CA ARG A 82 17.77 -2.12 -4.11
C ARG A 82 17.62 -3.15 -5.20
N LEU A 83 17.49 -2.71 -6.45
CA LEU A 83 17.32 -3.60 -7.60
C LEU A 83 18.58 -4.43 -7.91
N GLY A 84 19.77 -3.96 -7.50
CA GLY A 84 20.99 -4.59 -7.94
C GLY A 84 21.15 -4.55 -9.47
N ARG A 85 22.01 -5.45 -10.02
CA ARG A 85 22.30 -5.49 -11.47
C ARG A 85 21.28 -6.30 -12.29
N GLU A 86 20.38 -7.05 -11.66
CA GLU A 86 19.60 -8.10 -12.34
C GLU A 86 18.16 -7.71 -12.70
N ALA A 87 17.62 -6.63 -12.17
CA ALA A 87 16.21 -6.29 -12.39
C ALA A 87 16.06 -4.91 -13.06
N VAL A 88 15.65 -4.92 -14.33
CA VAL A 88 15.25 -3.69 -15.02
C VAL A 88 13.79 -3.38 -14.65
N ILE A 89 13.58 -2.40 -13.80
CA ILE A 89 12.26 -1.80 -13.55
C ILE A 89 12.26 -0.39 -14.17
N ARG A 90 11.28 -0.12 -15.02
CA ARG A 90 11.11 1.20 -15.63
C ARG A 90 10.73 2.21 -14.56
N PHE A 91 11.43 3.34 -14.52
CA PHE A 91 11.10 4.45 -13.62
C PHE A 91 10.70 5.70 -14.42
N VAL A 92 9.66 6.38 -13.92
CA VAL A 92 9.18 7.65 -14.48
C VAL A 92 9.05 8.65 -13.32
N ALA A 93 9.57 9.87 -13.50
CA ALA A 93 9.33 10.98 -12.60
C ALA A 93 8.12 11.78 -13.08
N GLY A 94 7.18 12.11 -12.20
CA GLY A 94 5.96 12.83 -12.58
C GLY A 94 5.14 13.31 -11.39
N ASP A 95 4.10 14.10 -11.68
CA ASP A 95 3.17 14.57 -10.65
C ASP A 95 2.23 13.44 -10.23
N LEU A 96 2.20 13.15 -8.92
CA LEU A 96 1.35 12.11 -8.33
C LEU A 96 -0.15 12.41 -8.50
N LEU A 97 -0.52 13.68 -8.64
CA LEU A 97 -1.90 14.14 -8.79
C LEU A 97 -2.30 14.46 -10.24
N ASN A 98 -1.38 14.25 -11.17
CA ASN A 98 -1.59 14.35 -12.61
C ASN A 98 -0.64 13.39 -13.33
N LEU A 99 -0.97 12.10 -13.31
CA LEU A 99 -0.09 11.05 -13.80
C LEU A 99 0.18 11.19 -15.31
N PRO A 100 1.46 11.13 -15.76
CA PRO A 100 1.85 11.39 -17.17
C PRO A 100 1.57 10.17 -18.08
N PHE A 101 0.42 9.53 -17.88
CA PHE A 101 0.00 8.37 -18.64
C PHE A 101 -1.43 8.55 -19.15
N ARG A 102 -1.76 7.89 -20.27
CA ARG A 102 -3.11 7.85 -20.82
C ARG A 102 -4.04 7.04 -19.91
N ALA A 103 -5.34 7.30 -20.00
CA ALA A 103 -6.34 6.51 -19.31
C ALA A 103 -6.25 5.02 -19.72
N GLY A 104 -6.34 4.12 -18.75
CA GLY A 104 -6.29 2.67 -18.97
C GLY A 104 -4.98 2.12 -19.53
N SER A 105 -3.85 2.83 -19.36
CA SER A 105 -2.56 2.41 -19.91
C SER A 105 -1.86 1.30 -19.14
N PHE A 106 -2.33 0.99 -17.92
CA PHE A 106 -1.85 -0.14 -17.12
C PHE A 106 -3.01 -1.05 -16.73
N ASP A 107 -2.79 -2.35 -16.70
CA ASP A 107 -3.79 -3.30 -16.23
C ASP A 107 -4.13 -3.04 -14.77
N PHE A 108 -3.10 -2.81 -13.95
CA PHE A 108 -3.22 -2.48 -12.54
C PHE A 108 -2.43 -1.23 -12.18
N VAL A 109 -2.93 -0.53 -11.17
CA VAL A 109 -2.19 0.52 -10.49
C VAL A 109 -2.12 0.17 -9.01
N VAL A 110 -0.92 0.19 -8.43
CA VAL A 110 -0.71 -0.05 -7.00
C VAL A 110 -0.12 1.21 -6.36
N SER A 111 -0.51 1.50 -5.12
CA SER A 111 0.06 2.61 -4.38
C SER A 111 0.04 2.29 -2.88
N PHE A 112 1.22 2.12 -2.30
CA PHE A 112 1.39 1.69 -0.92
C PHE A 112 2.06 2.76 -0.08
N ARG A 113 1.51 2.99 1.13
CA ARG A 113 2.01 3.96 2.12
C ARG A 113 2.09 5.39 1.61
N LEU A 114 1.37 5.70 0.55
CA LEU A 114 1.31 7.02 -0.06
C LEU A 114 0.04 7.78 0.37
N LEU A 115 -1.11 7.12 0.31
CA LEU A 115 -2.42 7.74 0.52
C LEU A 115 -2.54 8.57 1.81
N PRO A 116 -2.00 8.11 2.99
CA PRO A 116 -2.08 8.87 4.24
C PRO A 116 -1.30 10.19 4.25
N HIS A 117 -0.37 10.36 3.32
CA HIS A 117 0.55 11.49 3.25
C HIS A 117 0.22 12.49 2.15
N VAL A 118 -0.90 12.30 1.44
CA VAL A 118 -1.39 13.17 0.36
C VAL A 118 -2.60 13.95 0.84
N ASP A 119 -2.53 15.26 0.87
CA ASP A 119 -3.65 16.11 1.31
C ASP A 119 -4.85 15.96 0.36
N ARG A 120 -4.58 15.98 -0.95
CA ARG A 120 -5.59 15.80 -2.00
C ARG A 120 -5.77 14.33 -2.39
N TRP A 121 -5.87 13.43 -1.40
CA TRP A 121 -5.94 11.98 -1.60
C TRP A 121 -7.09 11.53 -2.53
N LYS A 122 -8.22 12.26 -2.57
CA LYS A 122 -9.31 11.95 -3.50
C LYS A 122 -8.88 12.16 -4.95
N ARG A 123 -8.12 13.24 -5.22
CA ARG A 123 -7.56 13.48 -6.54
C ARG A 123 -6.52 12.41 -6.92
N LEU A 124 -5.72 11.97 -5.96
CA LEU A 124 -4.82 10.83 -6.18
C LEU A 124 -5.62 9.59 -6.60
N ILE A 125 -6.69 9.23 -5.88
CA ILE A 125 -7.56 8.08 -6.25
C ILE A 125 -8.13 8.24 -7.66
N GLU A 126 -8.59 9.42 -8.04
CA GLU A 126 -9.10 9.69 -9.40
C GLU A 126 -8.03 9.43 -10.46
N GLU A 127 -6.79 9.85 -10.23
CA GLU A 127 -5.68 9.62 -11.16
C GLU A 127 -5.25 8.16 -11.23
N LEU A 128 -5.14 7.47 -10.06
CA LEU A 128 -4.89 6.03 -10.03
C LEU A 128 -5.96 5.27 -10.82
N ALA A 129 -7.23 5.60 -10.59
CA ALA A 129 -8.37 4.99 -11.28
C ALA A 129 -8.40 5.31 -12.78
N ARG A 130 -8.01 6.53 -13.17
CA ARG A 130 -7.96 6.94 -14.57
C ARG A 130 -6.97 6.13 -15.38
N VAL A 131 -5.77 5.90 -14.85
CA VAL A 131 -4.70 5.20 -15.58
C VAL A 131 -4.81 3.68 -15.49
N ALA A 132 -5.56 3.15 -14.52
CA ALA A 132 -5.82 1.72 -14.39
C ALA A 132 -6.89 1.26 -15.37
N ARG A 133 -6.65 0.11 -16.03
CA ARG A 133 -7.59 -0.56 -16.91
C ARG A 133 -8.55 -1.45 -16.16
N PHE A 134 -8.05 -2.26 -15.24
CA PHE A 134 -8.82 -3.30 -14.55
C PHE A 134 -8.95 -3.04 -13.05
N GLY A 135 -7.88 -2.66 -12.36
CA GLY A 135 -7.93 -2.53 -10.90
C GLY A 135 -6.89 -1.60 -10.32
N VAL A 136 -7.22 -1.07 -9.14
CA VAL A 136 -6.34 -0.26 -8.31
C VAL A 136 -6.21 -0.92 -6.94
N VAL A 137 -4.96 -1.07 -6.45
CA VAL A 137 -4.68 -1.57 -5.11
C VAL A 137 -4.02 -0.47 -4.29
N VAL A 138 -4.62 -0.14 -3.16
CA VAL A 138 -4.07 0.84 -2.22
C VAL A 138 -4.04 0.29 -0.81
N ASP A 139 -3.13 0.80 0.03
CA ASP A 139 -3.19 0.57 1.47
C ASP A 139 -3.44 1.88 2.22
N PHE A 140 -4.10 1.76 3.36
CA PHE A 140 -4.34 2.88 4.25
C PHE A 140 -4.58 2.43 5.70
N PRO A 141 -4.20 3.27 6.69
CA PRO A 141 -4.54 3.04 8.08
C PRO A 141 -6.03 3.33 8.32
N THR A 142 -6.72 2.41 8.99
CA THR A 142 -8.14 2.59 9.32
C THR A 142 -8.36 3.00 10.78
N ILE A 143 -9.35 3.86 11.01
CA ILE A 143 -9.78 4.29 12.35
C ILE A 143 -10.47 3.13 13.09
N GLY A 144 -11.10 2.20 12.38
CA GLY A 144 -11.91 1.10 12.95
C GLY A 144 -11.11 -0.10 13.47
N SER A 145 -9.79 0.00 13.55
CA SER A 145 -8.93 -1.09 14.03
C SER A 145 -8.56 -0.95 15.50
N VAL A 146 -7.89 -1.96 16.07
CA VAL A 146 -7.26 -1.92 17.41
C VAL A 146 -6.32 -0.69 17.57
N ASN A 147 -5.93 -0.05 16.48
CA ASN A 147 -5.28 1.26 16.47
C ASN A 147 -6.17 2.41 17.02
N LEU A 148 -7.43 2.15 17.40
CA LEU A 148 -8.29 3.12 18.08
C LEU A 148 -7.67 3.62 19.41
N PHE A 149 -6.83 2.83 20.05
CA PHE A 149 -6.02 3.26 21.19
C PHE A 149 -4.79 4.11 20.81
N SER A 150 -4.52 4.20 19.51
CA SER A 150 -3.42 4.99 18.95
C SER A 150 -3.56 6.51 19.13
N PRO A 151 -4.73 7.17 19.18
CA PRO A 151 -4.80 8.62 19.34
C PRO A 151 -4.10 9.13 20.61
N PHE A 152 -4.14 8.38 21.71
CA PHE A 152 -3.42 8.74 22.94
C PHE A 152 -1.91 8.56 22.76
N LEU A 153 -1.48 7.46 22.18
CA LEU A 153 -0.07 7.21 21.83
C LEU A 153 0.42 8.19 20.74
N PHE A 154 -0.44 8.57 19.81
CA PHE A 154 -0.13 9.55 18.76
C PHE A 154 -0.01 10.98 19.29
N ARG A 155 -0.84 11.38 20.27
CA ARG A 155 -0.68 12.67 20.98
C ARG A 155 0.64 12.74 21.73
N LEU A 156 1.01 11.65 22.39
CA LEU A 156 2.30 11.53 23.08
C LEU A 156 3.46 11.58 22.08
N LYS A 157 3.34 10.87 20.95
CA LYS A 157 4.33 10.86 19.88
C LYS A 157 4.48 12.21 19.19
N ARG A 158 3.37 12.94 18.91
CA ARG A 158 3.41 14.32 18.36
C ARG A 158 4.05 15.33 19.30
N ARG A 159 4.00 15.11 20.62
CA ARG A 159 4.75 15.94 21.60
C ARG A 159 6.25 15.68 21.59
N ILE A 160 6.66 14.48 21.22
CA ILE A 160 8.07 14.04 21.21
C ILE A 160 8.72 14.26 19.84
N GLU A 161 7.98 13.95 18.76
CA GLU A 161 8.46 14.13 17.39
C GLU A 161 7.88 15.44 16.82
N ARG A 162 8.69 16.50 16.73
CA ARG A 162 8.36 17.81 16.12
C ARG A 162 8.09 17.74 14.60
N ASN A 163 7.81 16.59 14.04
CA ASN A 163 7.66 16.37 12.60
C ASN A 163 6.18 16.41 12.22
N THR A 164 5.72 17.56 11.73
CA THR A 164 4.33 17.89 11.36
C THR A 164 4.00 17.40 9.94
N ARG A 165 4.15 16.11 9.66
CA ARG A 165 3.70 15.57 8.37
C ARG A 165 2.19 15.37 8.38
N PRO A 166 1.47 15.72 7.31
CA PRO A 166 0.09 15.34 7.17
C PRO A 166 -0.02 13.80 7.23
N TYR A 167 -0.86 13.31 8.13
CA TYR A 167 -1.15 11.89 8.27
C TYR A 167 -2.64 11.71 8.46
N THR A 168 -3.28 11.26 7.40
CA THR A 168 -4.73 11.06 7.39
C THR A 168 -5.06 9.64 7.82
N LEU A 169 -5.95 9.50 8.80
CA LEU A 169 -6.62 8.25 9.13
C LEU A 169 -7.92 8.16 8.33
N PHE A 170 -8.22 6.99 7.82
CA PHE A 170 -9.38 6.77 6.95
C PHE A 170 -10.44 5.92 7.64
N THR A 171 -11.68 6.14 7.27
CA THR A 171 -12.71 5.11 7.36
C THR A 171 -12.71 4.33 6.05
N GLU A 172 -12.89 3.01 6.10
CA GLU A 172 -12.99 2.20 4.88
C GLU A 172 -14.07 2.74 3.95
N GLY A 173 -15.22 3.16 4.50
CA GLY A 173 -16.32 3.75 3.74
C GLY A 173 -15.93 5.02 2.97
N SER A 174 -15.02 5.85 3.50
CA SER A 174 -14.58 7.07 2.80
C SER A 174 -13.76 6.74 1.55
N VAL A 175 -12.88 5.73 1.65
CA VAL A 175 -12.05 5.27 0.53
C VAL A 175 -12.90 4.54 -0.51
N ARG A 176 -13.81 3.63 -0.07
CA ARG A 176 -14.78 2.97 -0.96
C ARG A 176 -15.60 3.99 -1.75
N LYS A 177 -16.15 5.01 -1.08
CA LYS A 177 -16.92 6.06 -1.74
C LYS A 177 -16.12 6.83 -2.79
N ALA A 178 -14.82 7.05 -2.56
CA ALA A 178 -13.97 7.70 -3.54
C ALA A 178 -13.77 6.82 -4.79
N PHE A 179 -13.57 5.51 -4.62
CA PHE A 179 -13.47 4.57 -5.73
C PHE A 179 -14.79 4.39 -6.48
N HIS A 180 -15.93 4.32 -5.79
CA HIS A 180 -17.25 4.30 -6.45
C HIS A 180 -17.47 5.52 -7.34
N ARG A 181 -17.08 6.71 -6.89
CA ARG A 181 -17.15 7.94 -7.71
C ARG A 181 -16.26 7.87 -8.94
N ALA A 182 -15.16 7.12 -8.88
CA ALA A 182 -14.25 6.88 -10.00
C ALA A 182 -14.68 5.71 -10.91
N GLY A 183 -15.86 5.10 -10.66
CA GLY A 183 -16.39 4.01 -11.48
C GLY A 183 -15.88 2.62 -11.14
N TYR A 184 -15.44 2.40 -9.88
CA TYR A 184 -14.96 1.13 -9.37
C TYR A 184 -15.88 0.61 -8.27
N ASP A 185 -16.77 -0.34 -8.59
CA ASP A 185 -17.80 -0.83 -7.67
C ASP A 185 -17.45 -2.17 -7.03
N ASN A 186 -16.60 -2.97 -7.68
CA ASN A 186 -16.16 -4.24 -7.13
C ASN A 186 -14.95 -4.03 -6.21
N ILE A 187 -15.20 -4.02 -4.90
CA ILE A 187 -14.19 -3.70 -3.89
C ILE A 187 -13.98 -4.87 -2.94
N ALA A 188 -12.75 -5.39 -2.93
CA ALA A 188 -12.27 -6.35 -1.94
C ALA A 188 -11.29 -5.69 -0.96
N THR A 189 -11.38 -6.03 0.31
CA THR A 189 -10.49 -5.52 1.36
C THR A 189 -9.83 -6.65 2.11
N LYS A 190 -8.62 -6.41 2.60
CA LYS A 190 -7.84 -7.34 3.41
C LYS A 190 -7.09 -6.59 4.50
N GLY A 191 -7.42 -6.86 5.76
CA GLY A 191 -6.65 -6.37 6.89
C GLY A 191 -5.29 -7.04 6.96
N GLN A 192 -4.24 -6.32 7.37
CA GLN A 192 -2.89 -6.88 7.39
C GLN A 192 -2.52 -7.44 8.77
N PHE A 193 -2.78 -6.69 9.84
CA PHE A 193 -2.38 -7.04 11.21
C PHE A 193 -3.50 -6.74 12.19
N LEU A 194 -3.70 -7.65 13.14
CA LEU A 194 -4.60 -7.42 14.28
C LEU A 194 -3.91 -6.53 15.32
N PHE A 195 -2.65 -6.84 15.64
CA PHE A 195 -1.89 -6.10 16.63
C PHE A 195 -1.06 -4.97 16.01
N PRO A 196 -0.84 -3.86 16.74
CA PRO A 196 -0.02 -2.75 16.27
C PRO A 196 1.39 -3.20 15.90
N MET A 197 1.90 -2.70 14.76
CA MET A 197 3.27 -2.98 14.30
C MET A 197 4.34 -2.60 15.34
N ALA A 198 4.08 -1.59 16.18
CA ALA A 198 4.96 -1.19 17.26
C ALA A 198 5.12 -2.30 18.32
N LEU A 199 4.06 -3.07 18.58
CA LEU A 199 4.09 -4.18 19.54
C LEU A 199 5.01 -5.31 19.04
N HIS A 200 4.92 -5.66 17.76
CA HIS A 200 5.80 -6.67 17.14
C HIS A 200 7.28 -6.27 17.22
N ARG A 201 7.59 -4.97 17.03
CA ARG A 201 8.95 -4.48 17.17
C ARG A 201 9.44 -4.49 18.60
N TRP A 202 8.60 -4.04 19.53
CA TRP A 202 8.94 -3.98 20.96
C TRP A 202 9.18 -5.37 21.54
N THR A 203 8.39 -6.36 21.14
CA THR A 203 8.51 -7.75 21.61
C THR A 203 9.57 -8.57 20.85
N GLY A 204 10.28 -7.97 19.88
CA GLY A 204 11.29 -8.68 19.09
C GLY A 204 10.74 -9.85 18.27
N MET A 205 9.49 -9.75 17.78
CA MET A 205 8.81 -10.85 17.05
C MET A 205 8.54 -12.08 17.94
N ASN A 206 7.95 -11.86 19.11
CA ASN A 206 7.55 -12.93 19.99
C ASN A 206 6.73 -13.99 19.26
N ARG A 207 7.13 -15.27 19.40
CA ARG A 207 6.47 -16.42 18.72
C ARG A 207 4.98 -16.52 19.03
N VAL A 208 4.57 -16.20 20.26
CA VAL A 208 3.16 -16.23 20.68
C VAL A 208 2.37 -15.17 19.92
N LEU A 209 2.91 -13.94 19.80
CA LEU A 209 2.25 -12.85 19.08
C LEU A 209 2.10 -13.18 17.59
N VAL A 210 3.13 -13.77 16.98
CA VAL A 210 3.09 -14.22 15.57
C VAL A 210 2.07 -15.35 15.38
N ALA A 211 1.99 -16.29 16.32
CA ALA A 211 1.00 -17.37 16.28
C ALA A 211 -0.43 -16.82 16.40
N LEU A 212 -0.67 -15.87 17.31
CA LEU A 212 -1.97 -15.20 17.46
C LEU A 212 -2.37 -14.43 16.19
N GLU A 213 -1.43 -13.75 15.53
CA GLU A 213 -1.67 -13.15 14.21
C GLU A 213 -2.03 -14.19 13.16
N GLY A 214 -1.36 -15.35 13.18
CA GLY A 214 -1.66 -16.46 12.28
C GLY A 214 -3.09 -17.00 12.48
N VAL A 215 -3.48 -17.25 13.72
CA VAL A 215 -4.84 -17.70 14.08
C VAL A 215 -5.90 -16.66 13.69
N SER A 216 -5.69 -15.39 14.04
CA SER A 216 -6.65 -14.33 13.72
C SER A 216 -6.80 -14.12 12.21
N ARG A 217 -5.74 -14.31 11.44
CA ARG A 217 -5.79 -14.27 9.96
C ARG A 217 -6.53 -15.48 9.41
N GLY A 218 -6.24 -16.69 9.91
CA GLY A 218 -6.92 -17.92 9.50
C GLY A 218 -8.42 -17.92 9.82
N SER A 219 -8.84 -17.26 10.89
CA SER A 219 -10.26 -17.11 11.28
C SER A 219 -10.98 -15.93 10.59
N GLY A 220 -10.28 -15.13 9.75
CA GLY A 220 -10.85 -13.95 9.10
C GLY A 220 -11.06 -12.73 10.02
N VAL A 221 -10.66 -12.79 11.28
CA VAL A 221 -10.77 -11.66 12.23
C VAL A 221 -9.90 -10.50 11.77
N THR A 222 -8.67 -10.79 11.32
CA THR A 222 -7.75 -9.77 10.81
C THR A 222 -8.34 -9.04 9.59
N ASP A 223 -9.07 -9.73 8.71
CA ASP A 223 -9.67 -9.10 7.53
C ASP A 223 -10.74 -8.07 7.90
N ARG A 224 -11.42 -8.25 9.04
CA ARG A 224 -12.49 -7.35 9.51
C ARG A 224 -12.01 -6.15 10.30
N ILE A 225 -11.01 -6.33 11.16
CA ILE A 225 -10.57 -5.31 12.12
C ILE A 225 -9.06 -5.02 12.08
N GLY A 226 -8.32 -5.65 11.17
CA GLY A 226 -6.89 -5.44 11.01
C GLY A 226 -6.53 -4.10 10.37
N SER A 227 -5.30 -3.63 10.62
CA SER A 227 -4.76 -2.40 10.04
C SER A 227 -3.25 -2.55 9.80
N PRO A 228 -2.70 -1.92 8.73
CA PRO A 228 -3.41 -1.21 7.65
C PRO A 228 -4.34 -2.13 6.84
N VAL A 229 -5.28 -1.55 6.13
CA VAL A 229 -6.15 -2.27 5.18
C VAL A 229 -5.55 -2.16 3.79
N ILE A 230 -5.48 -3.29 3.06
CA ILE A 230 -5.26 -3.30 1.61
C ILE A 230 -6.63 -3.37 0.94
N LEU A 231 -6.87 -2.49 -0.02
CA LEU A 231 -8.10 -2.43 -0.79
C LEU A 231 -7.77 -2.62 -2.27
N LEU A 232 -8.41 -3.61 -2.89
CA LEU A 232 -8.52 -3.74 -4.35
C LEU A 232 -9.85 -3.14 -4.77
N ALA A 233 -9.83 -2.15 -5.65
CA ALA A 233 -10.97 -1.67 -6.38
C ALA A 233 -10.85 -2.13 -7.84
N ALA A 234 -11.81 -2.92 -8.33
CA ALA A 234 -11.85 -3.41 -9.69
C ALA A 234 -13.06 -2.86 -10.45
N ARG A 235 -12.94 -2.69 -11.76
CA ARG A 235 -14.06 -2.28 -12.63
C ARG A 235 -15.07 -3.40 -12.75
N ASN A 236 -16.33 -3.02 -12.97
CA ASN A 236 -17.42 -3.99 -13.23
C ASN A 236 -17.13 -4.83 -14.48
N GLY A 237 -17.55 -6.10 -14.44
CA GLY A 237 -17.35 -7.06 -15.55
C GLY A 237 -16.06 -7.89 -15.42
N ILE A 238 -15.23 -7.65 -14.42
CA ILE A 238 -14.11 -8.54 -14.10
C ILE A 238 -14.57 -9.48 -12.98
N PRO A 239 -14.51 -10.81 -13.15
CA PRO A 239 -14.87 -11.74 -12.10
C PRO A 239 -14.01 -11.45 -10.86
N SER A 240 -14.63 -10.97 -9.79
CA SER A 240 -14.03 -11.08 -8.47
C SER A 240 -13.95 -12.57 -8.21
N GLY A 241 -12.77 -13.16 -8.29
CA GLY A 241 -12.58 -14.57 -7.92
C GLY A 241 -13.24 -14.82 -6.58
N GLY A 242 -14.38 -15.47 -6.61
CA GLY A 242 -15.26 -15.68 -5.47
C GLY A 242 -14.54 -16.36 -4.34
N GLY A 243 -14.54 -15.71 -3.21
CA GLY A 243 -14.34 -16.33 -1.92
C GLY A 243 -15.70 -16.67 -1.34
N ASP A 244 -16.42 -17.58 -1.98
CA ASP A 244 -17.42 -18.41 -1.33
C ASP A 244 -16.73 -19.74 -0.99
N ARG A 245 -16.23 -19.86 0.22
CA ARG A 245 -16.26 -21.05 1.09
C ARG A 245 -15.68 -20.73 2.44
#